data_4389d42a6044ace5a5de081bdf3e266a
#
_entry.id   4389d42a6044ace5a5de081bdf3e266a
#
_cell.length_a   1.000
_cell.length_b   1.000
_cell.length_c   1.000
_cell.angle_alpha   90.00
_cell.angle_beta   90.00
_cell.angle_gamma   90.00
#
_symmetry.space_group_name_H-M   'P 1'
#
loop_
_entity.id
_entity.type
_entity.pdbx_description
1 polymer ?
#
loop_
_entity_poly.entity_id
_entity_poly.type
_entity_poly.pdbx_seq_one_letter_code
_entity_poly.pdbx_strand_id
1 'polypeptide(L)'
;VREIASLHKRWIDFGNAGALLVVGQSGCGKSTLLKYYLERFPRVRQTRKMRIPVLRVPTPEAPTVKSFSEAVLVALGDMAAARGSAAVKTQRIIHFIKECEVELILVDEFHHFCDSNAQERRRVTDWLKNLLNECNKPIVLFGLPRAISALYTNEQLRRRFAAPLYYKEF
;
A
#
# COMPACT_ATOMS: atom_id res chain seq x y z
N VAL A 1 15.22 -3.89 -3.91
CA VAL A 1 15.60 -2.98 -2.82
C VAL A 1 15.95 -1.59 -3.35
N ARG A 2 16.85 -1.46 -4.33
CA ARG A 2 17.33 -0.16 -4.85
C ARG A 2 16.19 0.72 -5.35
N GLU A 3 15.25 0.18 -6.13
CA GLU A 3 14.12 0.93 -6.68
C GLU A 3 13.19 1.46 -5.59
N ILE A 4 12.89 0.64 -4.57
CA ILE A 4 12.07 1.05 -3.43
C ILE A 4 12.77 2.16 -2.63
N ALA A 5 14.07 1.99 -2.39
CA ALA A 5 14.86 2.99 -1.68
C ALA A 5 14.95 4.32 -2.46
N SER A 6 15.10 4.25 -3.80
CA SER A 6 15.10 5.42 -4.67
C SER A 6 13.74 6.15 -4.64
N LEU A 7 12.63 5.39 -4.68
CA LEU A 7 11.28 5.94 -4.57
C LEU A 7 11.07 6.64 -3.23
N HIS A 8 11.43 5.99 -2.12
CA HIS A 8 11.30 6.51 -0.77
C HIS A 8 12.17 7.78 -0.58
N LYS A 9 13.43 7.74 -1.03
CA LYS A 9 14.34 8.88 -0.95
C LYS A 9 13.83 10.08 -1.75
N ARG A 10 13.33 9.89 -2.97
CA ARG A 10 12.75 10.97 -3.77
C ARG A 10 11.58 11.66 -3.08
N TRP A 11 10.78 10.91 -2.33
CA TRP A 11 9.70 11.51 -1.56
C TRP A 11 10.24 12.32 -0.37
N ILE A 12 11.23 11.79 0.36
CA ILE A 12 11.87 12.49 1.49
C ILE A 12 12.51 13.80 1.00
N ASP A 13 13.27 13.73 -0.09
CA ASP A 13 14.06 14.87 -0.57
C ASP A 13 13.20 15.93 -1.31
N PHE A 14 12.14 15.51 -2.02
CA PHE A 14 11.41 16.37 -2.96
C PHE A 14 9.88 16.33 -2.80
N GLY A 15 9.33 15.54 -1.90
CA GLY A 15 7.87 15.35 -1.75
C GLY A 15 7.21 14.66 -2.95
N ASN A 16 7.98 14.01 -3.82
CA ASN A 16 7.45 13.37 -5.02
C ASN A 16 6.92 11.97 -4.72
N ALA A 17 5.61 11.83 -4.65
CA ALA A 17 4.90 10.58 -4.40
C ALA A 17 4.81 9.74 -5.67
N GLY A 18 5.80 8.88 -5.89
CA GLY A 18 5.79 7.90 -6.96
C GLY A 18 5.08 6.60 -6.60
N ALA A 19 4.93 5.72 -7.58
CA ALA A 19 4.31 4.42 -7.40
C ALA A 19 5.08 3.32 -8.14
N LEU A 20 5.17 2.13 -7.55
CA LEU A 20 5.91 0.99 -8.06
C LEU A 20 5.10 -0.30 -7.90
N LEU A 21 5.02 -1.11 -8.95
CA LEU A 21 4.46 -2.46 -8.90
C LEU A 21 5.60 -3.49 -9.01
N VAL A 22 5.70 -4.34 -8.00
CA VAL A 22 6.67 -5.44 -7.95
C VAL A 22 5.91 -6.76 -8.07
N VAL A 23 6.14 -7.50 -9.14
CA VAL A 23 5.50 -8.79 -9.39
C VAL A 23 6.53 -9.92 -9.42
N GLY A 24 6.14 -11.06 -8.91
CA GLY A 24 6.97 -12.27 -8.91
C GLY A 24 6.18 -13.49 -8.48
N GLN A 25 6.65 -14.67 -8.83
CA GLN A 25 6.01 -15.93 -8.46
C GLN A 25 5.96 -16.12 -6.93
N SER A 26 5.11 -17.03 -6.47
CA SER A 26 5.10 -17.42 -5.06
C SER A 26 6.48 -18.00 -4.67
N GLY A 27 6.95 -17.67 -3.48
CA GLY A 27 8.24 -18.16 -2.99
C GLY A 27 9.48 -17.40 -3.49
N CYS A 28 9.39 -16.52 -4.48
CA CYS A 28 10.55 -15.80 -5.02
C CYS A 28 11.23 -14.78 -4.06
N GLY A 29 10.79 -14.70 -2.81
CA GLY A 29 11.44 -13.85 -1.80
C GLY A 29 10.85 -12.44 -1.63
N LYS A 30 9.67 -12.14 -2.19
CA LYS A 30 9.00 -10.83 -2.00
C LYS A 30 8.79 -10.49 -0.52
N SER A 31 8.32 -11.45 0.26
CA SER A 31 8.09 -11.26 1.70
C SER A 31 9.39 -11.05 2.47
N THR A 32 10.47 -11.71 2.05
CA THR A 32 11.81 -11.47 2.61
C THR A 32 12.30 -10.06 2.30
N LEU A 33 12.07 -9.58 1.08
CA LEU A 33 12.37 -8.21 0.69
C LEU A 33 11.59 -7.19 1.53
N LEU A 34 10.28 -7.43 1.71
CA LEU A 34 9.42 -6.60 2.57
C LEU A 34 9.94 -6.55 4.00
N LYS A 35 10.23 -7.71 4.59
CA LYS A 35 10.75 -7.83 5.95
C LYS A 35 12.06 -7.05 6.10
N TYR A 36 13.02 -7.28 5.20
CA TYR A 36 14.30 -6.59 5.19
C TYR A 36 14.13 -5.06 5.13
N TYR A 37 13.19 -4.57 4.32
CA TYR A 37 12.95 -3.13 4.21
C TYR A 37 12.32 -2.56 5.47
N LEU A 38 11.36 -3.26 6.07
CA LEU A 38 10.71 -2.86 7.32
C LEU A 38 11.68 -2.81 8.52
N GLU A 39 12.64 -3.74 8.57
CA GLU A 39 13.68 -3.77 9.61
C GLU A 39 14.60 -2.54 9.56
N ARG A 40 14.78 -1.93 8.39
CA ARG A 40 15.56 -0.68 8.22
C ARG A 40 14.81 0.56 8.66
N PHE A 41 13.48 0.50 8.69
CA PHE A 41 12.58 1.60 9.06
C PHE A 41 11.59 1.12 10.14
N PRO A 42 12.07 0.79 11.33
CA PRO A 42 11.22 0.21 12.37
C PRO A 42 10.19 1.22 12.87
N ARG A 43 9.10 0.68 13.40
CA ARG A 43 8.14 1.47 14.17
C ARG A 43 8.80 1.97 15.45
N VAL A 44 8.59 3.23 15.76
CA VAL A 44 9.19 3.87 16.96
C VAL A 44 8.09 4.42 17.85
N ARG A 45 8.01 3.91 19.07
CA ARG A 45 7.11 4.45 20.09
C ARG A 45 7.67 5.77 20.62
N GLN A 46 6.94 6.84 20.42
CA GLN A 46 7.21 8.15 20.99
C GLN A 46 6.28 8.39 22.19
N THR A 47 6.52 9.42 22.97
CA THR A 47 5.78 9.71 24.21
C THR A 47 4.25 9.76 24.02
N ARG A 48 3.77 10.28 22.89
CA ARG A 48 2.34 10.49 22.63
C ARG A 48 1.82 9.81 21.35
N LYS A 49 2.69 9.27 20.51
CA LYS A 49 2.33 8.68 19.22
C LYS A 49 3.26 7.54 18.82
N MET A 50 2.83 6.76 17.85
CA MET A 50 3.64 5.75 17.17
C MET A 50 4.12 6.33 15.84
N ARG A 51 5.43 6.42 15.61
CA ARG A 51 5.98 6.72 14.28
C ARG A 51 6.08 5.45 13.45
N ILE A 52 5.53 5.46 12.25
CA ILE A 52 5.50 4.32 11.31
C ILE A 52 6.05 4.80 9.95
N PRO A 53 7.38 4.93 9.78
CA PRO A 53 7.94 5.48 8.55
C PRO A 53 7.53 4.65 7.32
N VAL A 54 7.49 3.33 7.44
CA VAL A 54 7.08 2.42 6.39
C VAL A 54 5.88 1.62 6.86
N LEU A 55 4.74 1.86 6.23
CA LEU A 55 3.48 1.18 6.52
C LEU A 55 3.32 -0.04 5.60
N ARG A 56 3.33 -1.25 6.16
CA ARG A 56 2.94 -2.47 5.44
C ARG A 56 1.47 -2.75 5.63
N VAL A 57 0.75 -2.91 4.52
CA VAL A 57 -0.67 -3.26 4.49
C VAL A 57 -0.83 -4.60 3.78
N PRO A 58 -1.26 -5.67 4.45
CA PRO A 58 -1.64 -6.90 3.79
C PRO A 58 -3.00 -6.71 3.09
N THR A 59 -3.12 -7.18 1.86
CA THR A 59 -4.40 -7.16 1.14
C THR A 59 -5.26 -8.33 1.59
N PRO A 60 -6.49 -8.11 2.10
CA PRO A 60 -7.41 -9.21 2.39
C PRO A 60 -7.83 -9.93 1.10
N GLU A 61 -8.29 -11.17 1.23
CA GLU A 61 -8.88 -11.90 0.10
C GLU A 61 -10.14 -11.20 -0.40
N ALA A 62 -10.33 -11.15 -1.72
CA ALA A 62 -11.44 -10.47 -2.39
C ALA A 62 -11.79 -9.10 -1.75
N PRO A 63 -10.87 -8.13 -1.74
CA PRO A 63 -11.02 -6.91 -0.97
C PRO A 63 -12.18 -6.05 -1.46
N THR A 64 -12.90 -5.49 -0.49
CA THR A 64 -13.86 -4.40 -0.67
C THR A 64 -13.27 -3.10 -0.11
N VAL A 65 -13.88 -1.96 -0.41
CA VAL A 65 -13.44 -0.68 0.20
C VAL A 65 -13.44 -0.79 1.73
N LYS A 66 -14.46 -1.44 2.31
CA LYS A 66 -14.56 -1.63 3.75
C LYS A 66 -13.44 -2.50 4.30
N SER A 67 -13.26 -3.71 3.77
CA SER A 67 -12.25 -4.65 4.30
C SER A 67 -10.82 -4.16 4.09
N PHE A 68 -10.54 -3.52 2.96
CA PHE A 68 -9.20 -2.97 2.71
C PHE A 68 -8.92 -1.73 3.56
N SER A 69 -9.89 -0.83 3.76
CA SER A 69 -9.73 0.29 4.69
C SER A 69 -9.54 -0.18 6.14
N GLU A 70 -10.20 -1.26 6.57
CA GLU A 70 -9.94 -1.90 7.86
C GLU A 70 -8.52 -2.43 7.96
N ALA A 71 -8.02 -3.12 6.93
CA ALA A 71 -6.64 -3.62 6.90
C ALA A 71 -5.61 -2.47 7.02
N VAL A 72 -5.86 -1.33 6.36
CA VAL A 72 -5.01 -0.14 6.50
C VAL A 72 -5.04 0.41 7.92
N LEU A 73 -6.23 0.53 8.54
CA LEU A 73 -6.37 1.02 9.92
C LEU A 73 -5.71 0.09 10.94
N VAL A 74 -5.87 -1.23 10.78
CA VAL A 74 -5.18 -2.22 11.62
C VAL A 74 -3.66 -2.06 11.49
N ALA A 75 -3.15 -1.89 10.27
CA ALA A 75 -1.73 -1.69 10.03
C ALA A 75 -1.22 -0.39 10.68
N LEU A 76 -2.04 0.64 10.77
CA LEU A 76 -1.75 1.90 11.47
C LEU A 76 -1.86 1.80 12.99
N GLY A 77 -2.40 0.68 13.52
CA GLY A 77 -2.55 0.45 14.95
C GLY A 77 -3.87 0.99 15.53
N ASP A 78 -4.87 1.22 14.69
CA ASP A 78 -6.18 1.68 15.14
C ASP A 78 -6.98 0.55 15.78
N MET A 79 -7.20 0.63 17.08
CA MET A 79 -7.98 -0.38 17.85
C MET A 79 -9.47 -0.40 17.46
N ALA A 80 -9.97 0.65 16.82
CA ALA A 80 -11.35 0.75 16.36
C ALA A 80 -11.49 0.54 14.84
N ALA A 81 -10.54 -0.14 14.20
CA ALA A 81 -10.46 -0.33 12.75
C ALA A 81 -11.76 -0.83 12.10
N ALA A 82 -12.47 -1.76 12.78
CA ALA A 82 -13.74 -2.33 12.31
C ALA A 82 -14.92 -1.34 12.36
N ARG A 83 -14.84 -0.24 13.14
CA ARG A 83 -15.94 0.68 13.37
C ARG A 83 -16.04 1.76 12.29
N GLY A 84 -17.27 2.16 12.00
CA GLY A 84 -17.60 3.27 11.10
C GLY A 84 -17.82 2.86 9.64
N SER A 85 -18.39 3.78 8.87
CA SER A 85 -18.59 3.64 7.44
C SER A 85 -17.25 3.73 6.67
N ALA A 86 -17.25 3.36 5.39
CA ALA A 86 -16.07 3.50 4.54
C ALA A 86 -15.53 4.95 4.50
N ALA A 87 -16.43 5.95 4.46
CA ALA A 87 -16.04 7.35 4.49
C ALA A 87 -15.35 7.74 5.81
N VAL A 88 -15.91 7.32 6.95
CA VAL A 88 -15.31 7.57 8.27
C VAL A 88 -13.94 6.89 8.38
N LYS A 89 -13.82 5.65 7.90
CA LYS A 89 -12.53 4.93 7.87
C LYS A 89 -11.49 5.66 7.02
N THR A 90 -11.89 6.18 5.86
CA THR A 90 -11.00 6.94 4.96
C THR A 90 -10.44 8.18 5.65
N GLN A 91 -11.29 8.97 6.32
CA GLN A 91 -10.83 10.15 7.07
C GLN A 91 -9.87 9.78 8.20
N ARG A 92 -10.14 8.69 8.91
CA ARG A 92 -9.24 8.20 9.96
C ARG A 92 -7.89 7.73 9.40
N ILE A 93 -7.88 7.05 8.23
CA ILE A 93 -6.64 6.65 7.56
C ILE A 93 -5.80 7.88 7.22
N ILE A 94 -6.39 8.90 6.61
CA ILE A 94 -5.69 10.14 6.25
C ILE A 94 -5.09 10.80 7.49
N HIS A 95 -5.88 10.88 8.57
CA HIS A 95 -5.43 11.40 9.85
C HIS A 95 -4.24 10.60 10.40
N PHE A 96 -4.35 9.27 10.50
CA PHE A 96 -3.29 8.43 11.06
C PHE A 96 -2.03 8.37 10.19
N ILE A 97 -2.14 8.42 8.86
CA ILE A 97 -0.98 8.51 7.96
C ILE A 97 -0.15 9.75 8.30
N LYS A 98 -0.81 10.86 8.60
CA LYS A 98 -0.15 12.10 9.01
C LYS A 98 0.41 12.00 10.43
N GLU A 99 -0.40 11.58 11.41
CA GLU A 99 -0.01 11.47 12.82
C GLU A 99 1.13 10.47 13.03
N CYS A 100 1.11 9.35 12.33
CA CYS A 100 2.16 8.32 12.41
C CYS A 100 3.39 8.65 11.55
N GLU A 101 3.42 9.80 10.88
CA GLU A 101 4.52 10.23 10.02
C GLU A 101 4.89 9.16 8.96
N VAL A 102 3.87 8.60 8.30
CA VAL A 102 4.10 7.59 7.25
C VAL A 102 4.81 8.24 6.06
N GLU A 103 5.90 7.64 5.63
CA GLU A 103 6.73 8.10 4.51
C GLU A 103 6.55 7.23 3.26
N LEU A 104 6.27 5.94 3.44
CA LEU A 104 6.11 4.97 2.36
C LEU A 104 5.03 3.95 2.71
N ILE A 105 4.17 3.60 1.74
CA ILE A 105 3.15 2.56 1.88
C ILE A 105 3.56 1.35 1.05
N LEU A 106 3.63 0.18 1.68
CA LEU A 106 3.87 -1.11 1.05
C LEU A 106 2.61 -1.96 1.12
N VAL A 107 1.99 -2.25 -0.01
CA VAL A 107 0.80 -3.12 -0.09
C VAL A 107 1.24 -4.50 -0.53
N ASP A 108 1.06 -5.48 0.36
CA ASP A 108 1.40 -6.87 0.11
C ASP A 108 0.20 -7.63 -0.46
N GLU A 109 0.46 -8.68 -1.25
CA GLU A 109 -0.54 -9.56 -1.86
C GLU A 109 -1.60 -8.81 -2.71
N PHE A 110 -1.18 -7.73 -3.39
CA PHE A 110 -2.08 -6.90 -4.22
C PHE A 110 -2.86 -7.71 -5.27
N HIS A 111 -2.39 -8.88 -5.66
CA HIS A 111 -3.10 -9.76 -6.58
C HIS A 111 -4.46 -10.25 -6.06
N HIS A 112 -4.75 -10.17 -4.75
CA HIS A 112 -6.08 -10.46 -4.20
C HIS A 112 -7.16 -9.51 -4.71
N PHE A 113 -6.81 -8.34 -5.25
CA PHE A 113 -7.75 -7.49 -5.96
C PHE A 113 -8.36 -8.19 -7.19
N CYS A 114 -7.67 -9.19 -7.77
CA CYS A 114 -8.21 -9.99 -8.85
C CYS A 114 -9.32 -10.95 -8.40
N ASP A 115 -9.38 -11.28 -7.10
CA ASP A 115 -10.34 -12.23 -6.53
C ASP A 115 -11.70 -11.57 -6.27
N SER A 116 -11.77 -10.22 -6.24
CA SER A 116 -13.02 -9.47 -6.20
C SER A 116 -13.74 -9.49 -7.54
N ASN A 117 -15.09 -9.43 -7.52
CA ASN A 117 -15.84 -9.22 -8.76
C ASN A 117 -15.46 -7.86 -9.41
N ALA A 118 -15.79 -7.71 -10.70
CA ALA A 118 -15.34 -6.54 -11.48
C ALA A 118 -15.83 -5.20 -10.89
N GLN A 119 -17.03 -5.15 -10.31
CA GLN A 119 -17.60 -3.95 -9.73
C GLN A 119 -16.87 -3.56 -8.43
N GLU A 120 -16.65 -4.52 -7.52
CA GLU A 120 -15.91 -4.26 -6.28
C GLU A 120 -14.45 -3.92 -6.56
N ARG A 121 -13.81 -4.60 -7.49
CA ARG A 121 -12.44 -4.29 -7.91
C ARG A 121 -12.31 -2.85 -8.38
N ARG A 122 -13.25 -2.37 -9.21
CA ARG A 122 -13.28 -0.99 -9.68
C ARG A 122 -13.46 -0.02 -8.50
N ARG A 123 -14.42 -0.28 -7.59
CA ARG A 123 -14.67 0.57 -6.42
C ARG A 123 -13.44 0.70 -5.51
N VAL A 124 -12.79 -0.44 -5.23
CA VAL A 124 -11.60 -0.45 -4.35
C VAL A 124 -10.41 0.24 -5.01
N THR A 125 -10.19 0.04 -6.32
CA THR A 125 -9.11 0.73 -7.04
C THR A 125 -9.35 2.23 -7.20
N ASP A 126 -10.60 2.66 -7.38
CA ASP A 126 -10.98 4.07 -7.37
C ASP A 126 -10.75 4.70 -5.99
N TRP A 127 -11.16 4.00 -4.94
CA TRP A 127 -10.93 4.42 -3.57
C TRP A 127 -9.42 4.56 -3.26
N LEU A 128 -8.62 3.56 -3.62
CA LEU A 128 -7.16 3.59 -3.43
C LEU A 128 -6.52 4.77 -4.18
N LYS A 129 -6.94 5.02 -5.42
CA LYS A 129 -6.48 6.18 -6.20
C LYS A 129 -6.77 7.50 -5.46
N ASN A 130 -8.00 7.66 -4.94
CA ASN A 130 -8.41 8.87 -4.23
C ASN A 130 -7.61 9.03 -2.93
N LEU A 131 -7.45 7.96 -2.16
CA LEU A 131 -6.63 7.96 -0.94
C LEU A 131 -5.19 8.41 -1.23
N LEU A 132 -4.57 7.87 -2.28
CA LEU A 132 -3.20 8.24 -2.66
C LEU A 132 -3.10 9.71 -3.10
N ASN A 133 -4.13 10.24 -3.75
CA ASN A 133 -4.17 11.67 -4.11
C ASN A 133 -4.17 12.57 -2.86
N GLU A 134 -4.97 12.21 -1.85
CA GLU A 134 -5.10 13.01 -0.64
C GLU A 134 -3.88 12.88 0.29
N CYS A 135 -3.34 11.67 0.44
CA CYS A 135 -2.20 11.44 1.32
C CYS A 135 -0.87 11.89 0.73
N ASN A 136 -0.75 11.97 -0.59
CA ASN A 136 0.49 12.27 -1.32
C ASN A 136 1.70 11.46 -0.82
N LYS A 137 1.53 10.14 -0.71
CA LYS A 137 2.57 9.21 -0.26
C LYS A 137 3.00 8.27 -1.38
N PRO A 138 4.29 7.93 -1.44
CA PRO A 138 4.75 6.89 -2.35
C PRO A 138 4.18 5.54 -1.95
N ILE A 139 3.91 4.72 -2.96
CA ILE A 139 3.33 3.39 -2.76
C ILE A 139 4.09 2.34 -3.56
N VAL A 140 4.28 1.18 -2.95
CA VAL A 140 4.79 -0.02 -3.63
C VAL A 140 3.75 -1.14 -3.47
N LEU A 141 3.30 -1.68 -4.58
CA LEU A 141 2.40 -2.83 -4.61
C LEU A 141 3.22 -4.09 -4.88
N PHE A 142 3.00 -5.13 -4.09
CA PHE A 142 3.62 -6.43 -4.26
C PHE A 142 2.56 -7.48 -4.60
N GLY A 143 2.83 -8.34 -5.56
CA GLY A 143 1.89 -9.39 -5.91
C GLY A 143 2.43 -10.43 -6.87
N LEU A 144 1.55 -11.38 -7.24
CA LEU A 144 1.77 -12.30 -8.33
C LEU A 144 1.62 -11.56 -9.67
N PRO A 145 2.12 -12.09 -10.80
CA PRO A 145 1.99 -11.44 -12.11
C PRO A 145 0.56 -11.06 -12.49
N ARG A 146 -0.47 -11.81 -12.03
CA ARG A 146 -1.88 -11.48 -12.23
C ARG A 146 -2.31 -10.14 -11.61
N ALA A 147 -1.55 -9.60 -10.65
CA ALA A 147 -1.80 -8.27 -10.06
C ALA A 147 -1.80 -7.14 -11.10
N ILE A 148 -1.09 -7.31 -12.20
CA ILE A 148 -1.06 -6.37 -13.32
C ILE A 148 -2.49 -6.12 -13.84
N SER A 149 -3.31 -7.17 -13.99
CA SER A 149 -4.69 -7.04 -14.48
C SER A 149 -5.57 -6.23 -13.53
N ALA A 150 -5.38 -6.34 -12.21
CA ALA A 150 -6.09 -5.52 -11.24
C ALA A 150 -5.76 -4.03 -11.39
N LEU A 151 -4.50 -3.70 -11.64
CA LEU A 151 -4.08 -2.32 -11.87
C LEU A 151 -4.68 -1.73 -13.15
N TYR A 152 -4.83 -2.55 -14.20
CA TYR A 152 -5.40 -2.12 -15.48
C TYR A 152 -6.91 -1.86 -15.44
N THR A 153 -7.62 -2.24 -14.38
CA THR A 153 -9.05 -1.90 -14.22
C THR A 153 -9.29 -0.40 -13.97
N ASN A 154 -8.26 0.32 -13.57
CA ASN A 154 -8.31 1.76 -13.33
C ASN A 154 -7.16 2.47 -14.06
N GLU A 155 -7.47 3.10 -15.18
CA GLU A 155 -6.47 3.76 -16.02
C GLU A 155 -5.74 4.92 -15.28
N GLN A 156 -6.46 5.67 -14.45
CA GLN A 156 -5.86 6.78 -13.69
C GLN A 156 -4.92 6.27 -12.60
N LEU A 157 -5.24 5.14 -11.96
CA LEU A 157 -4.34 4.49 -11.03
C LEU A 157 -3.13 3.95 -11.77
N ARG A 158 -3.33 3.25 -12.89
CA ARG A 158 -2.26 2.68 -13.73
C ARG A 158 -1.23 3.73 -14.15
N ARG A 159 -1.67 4.93 -14.54
CA ARG A 159 -0.78 6.02 -14.99
C ARG A 159 0.23 6.48 -13.93
N ARG A 160 -0.01 6.15 -12.65
CA ARG A 160 0.94 6.43 -11.57
C ARG A 160 2.10 5.45 -11.51
N PHE A 161 1.92 4.28 -12.10
CA PHE A 161 2.90 3.19 -12.06
C PHE A 161 3.72 3.17 -13.34
N ALA A 162 5.04 3.11 -13.18
CA ALA A 162 5.95 2.74 -14.25
C ALA A 162 5.72 1.27 -14.66
N ALA A 163 6.49 0.79 -15.64
CA ALA A 163 6.46 -0.62 -16.00
C ALA A 163 6.68 -1.49 -14.75
N PRO A 164 5.95 -2.62 -14.62
CA PRO A 164 6.12 -3.52 -13.48
C PRO A 164 7.55 -4.03 -13.37
N LEU A 165 8.06 -4.08 -12.14
CA LEU A 165 9.33 -4.74 -11.85
C LEU A 165 9.10 -6.23 -11.62
N TYR A 166 9.71 -7.05 -12.44
CA TYR A 166 9.67 -8.50 -12.29
C TYR A 166 10.76 -8.94 -11.33
N TYR A 167 10.33 -9.45 -10.17
CA TYR A 167 11.22 -10.05 -9.18
C TYR A 167 11.42 -11.53 -9.53
N LYS A 168 12.63 -11.87 -9.93
CA LYS A 168 13.03 -13.24 -10.26
C LYS A 168 13.78 -13.85 -9.08
N GLU A 169 13.66 -15.16 -8.91
CA GLU A 169 14.55 -15.92 -8.01
C GLU A 169 16.00 -15.77 -8.49
N PHE A 170 16.88 -15.70 -7.54
CA PHE A 170 18.32 -15.83 -7.78
C PHE A 170 18.69 -17.30 -7.88
#